data_f7474d9758b290cd955c0c309f81d107
#
_entry.id   f7474d9758b290cd955c0c309f81d107
#
_cell.length_a   1.000
_cell.length_b   1.000
_cell.length_c   1.000
_cell.angle_alpha   90.00
_cell.angle_beta   90.00
_cell.angle_gamma   90.00
#
_symmetry.space_group_name_H-M   'P 1'
#
loop_
_entity.id
_entity.type
_entity.pdbx_description
1 polymer ?
#
loop_
_entity_poly.entity_id
_entity_poly.type
_entity_poly.pdbx_seq_one_letter_code
_entity_poly.pdbx_strand_id
1 'polypeptide(L)'
;MQLFAKIGYESEKTKGFGWIDGVVKKINNLDKTLKLPHMGWNQIEFKKDFLLFSGIENKSHMYFVHSYEFLTKQKDCIVATTNYGNSIIVAVAKDNIFGTQFHPEKSQKNGLKLLENFLKWEV
;
A
#
# COMPACT_ATOMS: atom_id res chain seq x y z
N MET A 1 5.93 -2.22 3.72
CA MET A 1 5.41 -2.90 2.51
C MET A 1 6.45 -3.07 1.42
N GLN A 2 7.18 -2.04 1.07
CA GLN A 2 8.14 -2.10 -0.04
C GLN A 2 9.22 -3.17 0.14
N LEU A 3 9.63 -3.45 1.36
CA LEU A 3 10.61 -4.51 1.65
C LEU A 3 10.14 -5.92 1.29
N PHE A 4 8.85 -6.15 1.11
CA PHE A 4 8.30 -7.45 0.74
C PHE A 4 8.65 -7.84 -0.71
N ALA A 5 8.98 -6.86 -1.55
CA ALA A 5 9.34 -7.08 -2.93
C ALA A 5 10.67 -7.83 -3.07
N LYS A 6 10.91 -8.43 -4.23
CA LYS A 6 12.21 -9.04 -4.54
C LYS A 6 13.28 -7.99 -4.73
N ILE A 7 12.96 -6.88 -5.41
CA ILE A 7 13.93 -5.86 -5.82
C ILE A 7 13.32 -4.47 -5.64
N GLY A 8 14.11 -3.55 -5.09
CA GLY A 8 13.79 -2.14 -5.02
C GLY A 8 14.79 -1.31 -5.82
N TYR A 9 14.32 -0.21 -6.37
CA TYR A 9 15.14 0.69 -7.18
C TYR A 9 15.27 2.09 -6.57
N GLU A 10 14.93 2.24 -5.30
CA GLU A 10 15.17 3.49 -4.57
C GLU A 10 16.67 3.65 -4.35
N SER A 11 17.25 4.73 -4.82
CA SER A 11 18.68 5.00 -4.85
C SER A 11 19.46 4.08 -5.82
N GLU A 12 19.46 2.77 -5.58
CA GLU A 12 20.12 1.77 -6.42
C GLU A 12 19.33 0.46 -6.36
N LYS A 13 19.64 -0.48 -7.25
CA LYS A 13 19.03 -1.80 -7.25
C LYS A 13 19.39 -2.53 -5.96
N THR A 14 18.40 -2.81 -5.12
CA THR A 14 18.57 -3.45 -3.81
C THR A 14 17.63 -4.64 -3.69
N LYS A 15 18.11 -5.73 -3.10
CA LYS A 15 17.27 -6.89 -2.81
C LYS A 15 16.37 -6.62 -1.61
N GLY A 16 15.08 -6.96 -1.75
CA GLY A 16 14.14 -7.02 -0.64
C GLY A 16 14.00 -8.43 -0.09
N PHE A 17 12.97 -8.67 0.73
CA PHE A 17 12.74 -9.98 1.33
C PHE A 17 12.25 -11.02 0.31
N GLY A 18 11.65 -10.60 -0.79
CA GLY A 18 11.14 -11.52 -1.81
C GLY A 18 9.91 -12.31 -1.35
N TRP A 19 9.20 -11.85 -0.34
CA TRP A 19 8.01 -12.52 0.16
C TRP A 19 6.86 -12.46 -0.83
N ILE A 20 6.79 -11.39 -1.60
CA ILE A 20 5.84 -11.23 -2.69
C ILE A 20 6.63 -10.95 -3.96
N ASP A 21 6.31 -11.64 -5.05
CA ASP A 21 6.97 -11.45 -6.33
C ASP A 21 6.61 -10.07 -6.90
N GLY A 22 7.52 -9.15 -6.74
CA GLY A 22 7.29 -7.77 -7.14
C GLY A 22 8.56 -6.94 -7.13
N VAL A 23 8.41 -5.71 -7.57
CA VAL A 23 9.49 -4.72 -7.61
C VAL A 23 8.97 -3.39 -7.08
N VAL A 24 9.88 -2.58 -6.54
CA VAL A 24 9.58 -1.22 -6.11
C VAL A 24 10.29 -0.26 -7.07
N LYS A 25 9.51 0.58 -7.73
CA LYS A 25 10.02 1.56 -8.70
C LYS A 25 9.44 2.93 -8.40
N LYS A 26 10.11 3.98 -8.87
CA LYS A 26 9.60 5.34 -8.78
C LYS A 26 8.25 5.43 -9.46
N ILE A 27 7.31 6.15 -8.84
CA ILE A 27 5.98 6.35 -9.42
C ILE A 27 6.12 7.04 -10.77
N ASN A 28 5.54 6.41 -11.80
CA ASN A 28 5.51 6.99 -13.14
C ASN A 28 4.33 7.96 -13.21
N ASN A 29 4.63 9.23 -13.13
CA ASN A 29 3.63 10.27 -13.06
C ASN A 29 3.24 10.73 -14.48
N LEU A 30 2.19 10.12 -15.03
CA LEU A 30 1.67 10.46 -16.36
C LEU A 30 1.05 11.86 -16.36
N ASP A 31 0.50 12.28 -15.24
CA ASP A 31 -0.05 13.62 -15.06
C ASP A 31 1.02 14.52 -14.45
N LYS A 32 1.61 15.37 -15.28
CA LYS A 32 2.70 16.27 -14.87
C LYS A 32 2.28 17.34 -13.87
N THR A 33 0.97 17.50 -13.63
CA THR A 33 0.48 18.42 -12.60
C THR A 33 0.62 17.83 -11.19
N LEU A 34 0.75 16.50 -11.10
CA LEU A 34 0.95 15.83 -9.83
C LEU A 34 2.43 15.78 -9.48
N LYS A 35 2.74 16.10 -8.23
CA LYS A 35 4.12 16.16 -7.74
C LYS A 35 4.48 14.90 -6.97
N LEU A 36 5.78 14.58 -6.92
CA LEU A 36 6.33 13.58 -6.02
C LEU A 36 7.08 14.28 -4.88
N PRO A 37 6.98 13.77 -3.65
CA PRO A 37 6.23 12.56 -3.25
C PRO A 37 4.72 12.74 -3.31
N HIS A 38 4.00 11.62 -3.42
CA HIS A 38 2.58 11.53 -3.12
C HIS A 38 2.44 11.76 -1.62
N MET A 39 1.99 12.93 -1.21
CA MET A 39 1.97 13.35 0.19
C MET A 39 0.61 13.92 0.56
N GLY A 40 0.10 13.51 1.71
CA GLY A 40 -1.17 13.97 2.25
C GLY A 40 -2.22 12.89 2.27
N TRP A 41 -3.47 13.31 2.34
CA TRP A 41 -4.63 12.42 2.45
C TRP A 41 -5.11 12.00 1.08
N ASN A 42 -5.37 10.71 0.91
CA ASN A 42 -5.97 10.18 -0.31
C ASN A 42 -6.85 8.98 0.04
N GLN A 43 -7.84 8.72 -0.82
CA GLN A 43 -8.79 7.64 -0.63
C GLN A 43 -8.16 6.32 -1.02
N ILE A 44 -8.39 5.27 -0.21
CA ILE A 44 -8.03 3.92 -0.58
C ILE A 44 -9.26 3.19 -1.13
N GLU A 45 -9.03 2.35 -2.11
CA GLU A 45 -10.08 1.56 -2.76
C GLU A 45 -9.81 0.08 -2.52
N PHE A 46 -10.75 -0.61 -1.88
CA PHE A 46 -10.62 -2.03 -1.59
C PHE A 46 -10.76 -2.84 -2.88
N LYS A 47 -9.86 -3.77 -3.11
CA LYS A 47 -9.90 -4.65 -4.27
C LYS A 47 -10.57 -5.98 -3.98
N LYS A 48 -10.77 -6.31 -2.72
CA LYS A 48 -11.51 -7.48 -2.28
C LYS A 48 -11.94 -7.30 -0.83
N ASP A 49 -12.86 -8.15 -0.42
CA ASP A 49 -13.28 -8.24 0.96
C ASP A 49 -12.12 -8.78 1.79
N PHE A 50 -11.63 -7.99 2.71
CA PHE A 50 -10.47 -8.37 3.50
C PHE A 50 -10.71 -8.07 4.97
N LEU A 51 -10.49 -9.07 5.81
CA LEU A 51 -10.83 -9.04 7.23
C LEU A 51 -10.22 -7.84 7.97
N LEU A 52 -8.99 -7.44 7.61
CA LEU A 52 -8.32 -6.32 8.27
C LEU A 52 -8.97 -4.97 8.00
N PHE A 53 -9.82 -4.87 6.97
CA PHE A 53 -10.59 -3.65 6.69
C PHE A 53 -11.95 -3.64 7.38
N SER A 54 -12.22 -4.59 8.26
CA SER A 54 -13.49 -4.66 8.99
C SER A 54 -13.72 -3.37 9.79
N GLY A 55 -14.89 -2.77 9.62
CA GLY A 55 -15.24 -1.50 10.28
C GLY A 55 -14.64 -0.25 9.62
N ILE A 56 -13.96 -0.40 8.48
CA ILE A 56 -13.43 0.70 7.69
C ILE A 56 -14.20 0.75 6.38
N GLU A 57 -14.73 1.93 6.05
CA GLU A 57 -15.47 2.10 4.80
C GLU A 57 -14.53 2.17 3.60
N ASN A 58 -14.96 1.60 2.47
CA ASN A 58 -14.25 1.77 1.21
C ASN A 58 -14.22 3.26 0.84
N LYS A 59 -13.11 3.70 0.25
CA LYS A 59 -12.84 5.10 -0.08
C LYS A 59 -12.55 5.98 1.14
N SER A 60 -12.24 5.37 2.28
CA SER A 60 -11.72 6.10 3.43
C SER A 60 -10.37 6.73 3.11
N HIS A 61 -10.10 7.89 3.73
CA HIS A 61 -8.83 8.59 3.54
C HIS A 61 -7.76 8.05 4.46
N MET A 62 -6.57 7.84 3.91
CA MET A 62 -5.37 7.47 4.65
C MET A 62 -4.25 8.45 4.32
N TYR A 63 -3.26 8.56 5.19
CA TYR A 63 -2.14 9.48 5.01
C TYR A 63 -0.98 8.81 4.28
N PHE A 64 -0.46 9.49 3.26
CA PHE A 64 0.60 9.01 2.39
C PHE A 64 1.80 9.95 2.40
N VAL A 65 2.99 9.39 2.28
CA VAL A 65 4.22 10.12 1.95
C VAL A 65 5.20 9.14 1.30
N HIS A 66 5.18 9.08 -0.04
CA HIS A 66 6.08 8.16 -0.77
C HIS A 66 6.27 8.62 -2.22
N SER A 67 7.40 8.25 -2.80
CA SER A 67 7.73 8.52 -4.20
C SER A 67 7.88 7.24 -5.01
N TYR A 68 7.91 6.08 -4.36
CA TYR A 68 8.06 4.78 -5.00
C TYR A 68 6.81 3.95 -4.77
N GLU A 69 6.54 3.05 -5.69
CA GLU A 69 5.38 2.17 -5.63
C GLU A 69 5.76 0.71 -5.75
N PHE A 70 4.93 -0.13 -5.16
CA PHE A 70 5.05 -1.57 -5.24
C PHE A 70 4.30 -2.07 -6.48
N LEU A 71 4.96 -2.88 -7.31
CA LEU A 71 4.39 -3.46 -8.52
C LEU A 71 4.48 -4.98 -8.44
N THR A 72 3.37 -5.67 -8.70
CA THR A 72 3.35 -7.13 -8.70
C THR A 72 2.38 -7.66 -9.73
N LYS A 73 2.70 -8.84 -10.28
CA LYS A 73 1.79 -9.62 -11.13
C LYS A 73 0.90 -10.55 -10.32
N GLN A 74 1.17 -10.72 -9.03
CA GLN A 74 0.35 -11.54 -8.12
C GLN A 74 -0.87 -10.74 -7.67
N LYS A 75 -1.87 -10.64 -8.53
CA LYS A 75 -3.05 -9.79 -8.30
C LYS A 75 -3.85 -10.20 -7.06
N ASP A 76 -3.82 -11.46 -6.69
CA ASP A 76 -4.49 -11.97 -5.50
C ASP A 76 -3.90 -11.43 -4.19
N CYS A 77 -2.68 -10.91 -4.23
CA CYS A 77 -2.04 -10.26 -3.09
C CYS A 77 -2.47 -8.81 -2.91
N ILE A 78 -3.07 -8.19 -3.92
CA ILE A 78 -3.45 -6.78 -3.88
C ILE A 78 -4.79 -6.64 -3.16
N VAL A 79 -4.80 -5.93 -2.03
CA VAL A 79 -6.04 -5.75 -1.26
C VAL A 79 -6.58 -4.32 -1.30
N ALA A 80 -5.75 -3.34 -1.60
CA ALA A 80 -6.20 -1.96 -1.78
C ALA A 80 -5.29 -1.19 -2.72
N THR A 81 -5.88 -0.21 -3.40
CA THR A 81 -5.19 0.73 -4.29
C THR A 81 -5.62 2.15 -3.97
N THR A 82 -4.88 3.12 -4.50
CA THR A 82 -5.28 4.53 -4.52
C THR A 82 -5.04 5.09 -5.91
N ASN A 83 -5.68 6.21 -6.22
CA ASN A 83 -5.45 6.91 -7.48
C ASN A 83 -4.53 8.11 -7.26
N TYR A 84 -3.40 8.11 -7.94
CA TYR A 84 -2.50 9.26 -7.99
C TYR A 84 -1.92 9.38 -9.40
N GLY A 85 -2.76 9.85 -10.34
CA GLY A 85 -2.47 9.83 -11.77
C GLY A 85 -2.67 8.44 -12.39
N ASN A 86 -2.27 7.41 -11.69
CA ASN A 86 -2.47 5.99 -11.99
C ASN A 86 -3.04 5.28 -10.78
N SER A 87 -3.53 4.06 -10.99
CA SER A 87 -3.88 3.18 -9.89
C SER A 87 -2.60 2.63 -9.25
N ILE A 88 -2.40 2.95 -7.98
CA ILE A 88 -1.20 2.58 -7.22
C ILE A 88 -1.58 1.57 -6.14
N ILE A 89 -0.83 0.48 -6.03
CA ILE A 89 -1.01 -0.52 -4.99
C ILE A 89 -0.60 0.08 -3.64
N VAL A 90 -1.49 0.04 -2.66
CA VAL A 90 -1.22 0.64 -1.35
C VAL A 90 -1.39 -0.33 -0.19
N ALA A 91 -1.90 -1.53 -0.43
CA ALA A 91 -1.93 -2.58 0.58
C ALA A 91 -1.86 -3.95 -0.10
N VAL A 92 -1.06 -4.82 0.47
CA VAL A 92 -0.86 -6.19 0.00
C VAL A 92 -0.98 -7.16 1.15
N ALA A 93 -1.45 -8.37 0.85
CA ALA A 93 -1.54 -9.44 1.83
C ALA A 93 -1.23 -10.78 1.16
N LYS A 94 -0.50 -11.63 1.87
CA LYS A 94 -0.19 -12.99 1.44
C LYS A 94 0.02 -13.85 2.69
N ASP A 95 -0.79 -14.90 2.85
CA ASP A 95 -0.73 -15.78 4.04
C ASP A 95 -0.87 -14.95 5.33
N ASN A 96 0.16 -14.94 6.17
CA ASN A 96 0.20 -14.18 7.42
C ASN A 96 0.95 -12.85 7.30
N ILE A 97 1.17 -12.38 6.07
CA ILE A 97 1.89 -11.14 5.79
C ILE A 97 0.89 -10.09 5.32
N PHE A 98 0.96 -8.90 5.91
CA PHE A 98 0.17 -7.75 5.50
C PHE A 98 1.03 -6.49 5.57
N GLY A 99 0.94 -5.66 4.55
CA GLY A 99 1.67 -4.41 4.53
C GLY A 99 0.89 -3.31 3.83
N THR A 100 1.15 -2.07 4.26
CA THR A 100 0.53 -0.87 3.69
C THR A 100 1.59 0.11 3.23
N GLN A 101 1.27 0.87 2.19
CA GLN A 101 2.08 2.01 1.75
C GLN A 101 1.76 3.24 2.58
N PHE A 102 0.50 3.42 2.95
CA PHE A 102 0.09 4.51 3.83
C PHE A 102 0.54 4.26 5.28
N HIS A 103 0.48 5.31 6.07
CA HIS A 103 0.84 5.29 7.47
C HIS A 103 -0.41 5.19 8.35
N PRO A 104 -0.78 3.98 8.83
CA PRO A 104 -1.97 3.84 9.68
C PRO A 104 -1.89 4.72 10.94
N GLU A 105 -0.70 4.82 11.54
CA GLU A 105 -0.47 5.61 12.76
C GLU A 105 -0.71 7.10 12.55
N LYS A 106 -0.68 7.58 11.29
CA LYS A 106 -0.96 8.96 10.92
C LYS A 106 -2.33 9.15 10.27
N SER A 107 -3.12 8.09 10.18
CA SER A 107 -4.40 8.08 9.46
C SER A 107 -5.61 8.21 10.38
N GLN A 108 -5.42 8.77 11.57
CA GLN A 108 -6.46 9.06 12.55
C GLN A 108 -7.33 7.82 12.86
N LYS A 109 -8.65 7.99 12.94
CA LYS A 109 -9.59 6.94 13.35
C LYS A 109 -9.52 5.70 12.47
N ASN A 110 -9.45 5.86 11.15
CA ASN A 110 -9.40 4.73 10.22
C ASN A 110 -8.10 3.95 10.35
N GLY A 111 -6.99 4.65 10.53
CA GLY A 111 -5.69 4.02 10.75
C GLY A 111 -5.63 3.25 12.06
N LEU A 112 -6.18 3.83 13.14
CA LEU A 112 -6.25 3.15 14.44
C LEU A 112 -7.12 1.90 14.37
N LYS A 113 -8.23 1.94 13.62
CA LYS A 113 -9.10 0.78 13.43
C LYS A 113 -8.36 -0.35 12.69
N LEU A 114 -7.58 -0.01 11.68
CA LEU A 114 -6.77 -0.98 10.96
C LEU A 114 -5.73 -1.64 11.88
N LEU A 115 -5.04 -0.85 12.68
CA LEU A 115 -4.06 -1.36 13.65
C LEU A 115 -4.72 -2.29 14.68
N GLU A 116 -5.89 -1.91 15.18
CA GLU A 116 -6.66 -2.75 16.10
C GLU A 116 -7.02 -4.08 15.45
N ASN A 117 -7.50 -4.05 14.20
CA ASN A 117 -7.83 -5.27 13.46
C ASN A 117 -6.60 -6.16 13.25
N PHE A 118 -5.46 -5.56 12.96
CA PHE A 118 -4.20 -6.29 12.78
C PHE A 118 -3.77 -7.01 14.05
N LEU A 119 -3.89 -6.35 15.20
CA LEU A 119 -3.53 -6.96 16.48
C LEU A 119 -4.39 -8.17 16.85
N LYS A 120 -5.62 -8.20 16.34
CA LYS A 120 -6.56 -9.31 16.55
C LYS A 120 -6.53 -10.35 15.44
N TRP A 121 -5.71 -10.13 14.43
CA TRP A 121 -5.67 -10.98 13.25
C TRP A 121 -5.05 -12.34 13.57
N GLU A 122 -5.83 -13.39 13.37
CA GLU A 122 -5.38 -14.77 13.50
C GLU A 122 -5.31 -15.41 12.11
N VAL A 123 -4.26 -16.15 11.89
CA VAL A 123 -3.98 -16.75 10.58
C VAL A 123 -4.17 -18.26 10.64
#